data_1f1398b7d8ff0aa904d5bbf4222f5996
#
_entry.id   1f1398b7d8ff0aa904d5bbf4222f5996
#
_cell.length_a   1.000
_cell.length_b   1.000
_cell.length_c   1.000
_cell.angle_alpha   90.00
_cell.angle_beta   90.00
_cell.angle_gamma   90.00
#
_symmetry.space_group_name_H-M   'P 1'
#
loop_
_entity.id
_entity.type
_entity.pdbx_description
1 polymer ?
#
loop_
_entity_poly.entity_id
_entity_poly.type
_entity_poly.pdbx_seq_one_letter_code
_entity_poly.pdbx_strand_id
1 'polypeptide(L)'
;DVYEKLIKGYTEKQWGRDCKELPAFIIKRLPLRFVYDNNYFNDRYQGIPIGGYTAIIEKMLEGIEVRTGTDYFDFIRDNKNIARKTIFTGMIDEYYGYCYGPLQYRSVRFETEVLDCENYQGNAVVNYTDREVPYTRIIEHKHFEFGKQPKTVISREYSSEWKQGMEPYYPVNNEENNALKKLKISSEKK
;
A
#
# COMPACT_ATOMS: atom_id res chain seq x y z
N ASP A 1 -7.07 -22.75 16.00
CA ASP A 1 -6.92 -22.80 14.55
C ASP A 1 -6.24 -21.53 14.02
N VAL A 2 -5.09 -21.69 13.37
CA VAL A 2 -4.24 -20.60 12.86
C VAL A 2 -5.01 -19.74 11.84
N TYR A 3 -5.75 -20.36 10.95
CA TYR A 3 -6.52 -19.65 9.93
C TYR A 3 -7.55 -18.71 10.54
N GLU A 4 -8.37 -19.18 11.45
CA GLU A 4 -9.42 -18.38 12.07
C GLU A 4 -8.85 -17.23 12.92
N LYS A 5 -7.77 -17.49 13.66
CA LYS A 5 -7.21 -16.53 14.63
C LYS A 5 -6.25 -15.52 14.02
N LEU A 6 -5.46 -15.91 13.02
CA LEU A 6 -4.37 -15.06 12.53
C LEU A 6 -4.57 -14.57 11.10
N ILE A 7 -5.44 -15.21 10.31
CA ILE A 7 -5.52 -14.92 8.87
C ILE A 7 -6.86 -14.31 8.49
N LYS A 8 -7.95 -15.00 8.84
CA LYS A 8 -9.29 -14.69 8.34
C LYS A 8 -9.75 -13.28 8.70
N GLY A 9 -9.80 -12.95 9.98
CA GLY A 9 -10.31 -11.66 10.44
C GLY A 9 -9.51 -10.48 9.90
N TYR A 10 -8.18 -10.59 9.89
CA TYR A 10 -7.32 -9.56 9.31
C TYR A 10 -7.54 -9.39 7.81
N THR A 11 -7.57 -10.49 7.06
CA THR A 11 -7.73 -10.48 5.61
C THR A 11 -9.09 -9.91 5.20
N GLU A 12 -10.16 -10.32 5.88
CA GLU A 12 -11.52 -9.82 5.60
C GLU A 12 -11.65 -8.32 5.91
N LYS A 13 -11.03 -7.82 6.97
CA LYS A 13 -10.96 -6.38 7.26
C LYS A 13 -10.21 -5.61 6.17
N GLN A 14 -9.03 -6.10 5.79
CA GLN A 14 -8.17 -5.45 4.80
C GLN A 14 -8.85 -5.37 3.43
N TRP A 15 -9.52 -6.43 3.01
CA TRP A 15 -10.10 -6.52 1.67
C TRP A 15 -11.58 -6.17 1.62
N GLY A 16 -12.28 -6.13 2.77
CA GLY A 16 -13.72 -5.88 2.84
C GLY A 16 -14.58 -6.99 2.22
N ARG A 17 -14.04 -8.23 2.14
CA ARG A 17 -14.64 -9.39 1.47
C ARG A 17 -14.35 -10.67 2.22
N ASP A 18 -15.19 -11.69 2.02
CA ASP A 18 -14.91 -13.04 2.54
C ASP A 18 -13.61 -13.58 1.94
N CYS A 19 -12.83 -14.28 2.74
CA CYS A 19 -11.56 -14.90 2.31
C CYS A 19 -11.74 -15.86 1.13
N LYS A 20 -12.89 -16.50 1.00
CA LYS A 20 -13.20 -17.43 -0.10
C LYS A 20 -13.36 -16.74 -1.46
N GLU A 21 -13.67 -15.45 -1.45
CA GLU A 21 -13.79 -14.61 -2.66
C GLU A 21 -12.46 -14.03 -3.12
N LEU A 22 -11.41 -14.22 -2.33
CA LEU A 22 -10.10 -13.66 -2.58
C LEU A 22 -9.17 -14.68 -3.27
N PRO A 23 -8.33 -14.24 -4.21
CA PRO A 23 -7.33 -15.10 -4.83
C PRO A 23 -6.37 -15.70 -3.79
N ALA A 24 -6.10 -16.99 -3.89
CA ALA A 24 -5.26 -17.73 -2.94
C ALA A 24 -3.86 -17.15 -2.75
N PHE A 25 -3.31 -16.44 -3.73
CA PHE A 25 -1.97 -15.84 -3.63
C PHE A 25 -1.87 -14.78 -2.52
N ILE A 26 -2.98 -14.14 -2.14
CA ILE A 26 -3.03 -13.14 -1.05
C ILE A 26 -2.61 -13.79 0.28
N ILE A 27 -3.07 -15.01 0.53
CA ILE A 27 -2.77 -15.76 1.75
C ILE A 27 -1.43 -16.47 1.64
N LYS A 28 -1.07 -16.99 0.46
CA LYS A 28 0.18 -17.74 0.23
C LYS A 28 1.46 -16.93 0.50
N ARG A 29 1.38 -15.61 0.48
CA ARG A 29 2.52 -14.72 0.80
C ARG A 29 2.89 -14.70 2.28
N LEU A 30 2.01 -15.15 3.18
CA LEU A 30 2.29 -15.15 4.61
C LEU A 30 3.31 -16.25 4.93
N PRO A 31 4.43 -15.90 5.60
CA PRO A 31 5.47 -16.87 5.92
C PRO A 31 5.02 -17.76 7.09
N LEU A 32 4.62 -18.98 6.81
CA LEU A 32 4.44 -20.00 7.84
C LEU A 32 5.74 -20.80 7.98
N ARG A 33 6.35 -20.74 9.17
CA ARG A 33 7.59 -21.44 9.48
C ARG A 33 7.40 -22.24 10.76
N PHE A 34 8.06 -23.42 10.82
CA PHE A 34 8.12 -24.25 12.01
C PHE A 34 9.48 -24.12 12.73
N VAL A 35 10.08 -22.95 12.62
CA VAL A 35 11.35 -22.56 13.24
C VAL A 35 11.19 -21.19 13.90
N TYR A 36 12.02 -20.91 14.91
CA TYR A 36 12.05 -19.58 15.55
C TYR A 36 12.78 -18.58 14.64
N ASP A 37 12.03 -17.98 13.71
CA ASP A 37 12.50 -16.94 12.81
C ASP A 37 11.47 -15.82 12.75
N ASN A 38 11.82 -14.66 13.27
CA ASN A 38 10.96 -13.47 13.34
C ASN A 38 10.98 -12.62 12.07
N ASN A 39 11.78 -12.98 11.06
CA ASN A 39 11.80 -12.23 9.81
C ASN A 39 10.52 -12.46 9.02
N TYR A 40 9.91 -11.39 8.52
CA TYR A 40 8.75 -11.52 7.65
C TYR A 40 9.13 -12.04 6.26
N PHE A 41 10.26 -11.58 5.71
CA PHE A 41 10.79 -12.01 4.42
C PHE A 41 11.95 -13.00 4.59
N ASN A 42 12.30 -13.71 3.51
CA ASN A 42 13.46 -14.59 3.44
C ASN A 42 14.70 -13.88 2.86
N ASP A 43 14.64 -12.57 2.67
CA ASP A 43 15.72 -11.80 2.08
C ASP A 43 16.91 -11.71 3.03
N ARG A 44 18.12 -11.82 2.45
CA ARG A 44 19.36 -11.75 3.21
C ARG A 44 19.57 -10.40 3.89
N TYR A 45 19.11 -9.32 3.26
CA TYR A 45 19.23 -7.96 3.76
C TYR A 45 17.84 -7.36 3.88
N GLN A 46 17.49 -6.89 5.06
CA GLN A 46 16.22 -6.27 5.37
C GLN A 46 16.47 -5.06 6.25
N GLY A 47 15.81 -3.96 6.01
CA GLY A 47 15.97 -2.76 6.81
C GLY A 47 15.15 -1.59 6.30
N ILE A 48 15.17 -0.52 7.07
CA ILE A 48 14.62 0.77 6.72
C ILE A 48 15.81 1.73 6.58
N PRO A 49 15.86 2.59 5.55
CA PRO A 49 16.95 3.53 5.38
C PRO A 49 17.04 4.50 6.56
N ILE A 50 18.24 4.71 7.08
CA ILE A 50 18.49 5.75 8.08
C ILE A 50 18.18 7.12 7.45
N GLY A 51 17.35 7.93 8.10
CA GLY A 51 16.89 9.22 7.58
C GLY A 51 15.73 9.13 6.58
N GLY A 52 15.15 7.92 6.40
CA GLY A 52 13.95 7.71 5.58
C GLY A 52 14.22 7.43 4.10
N TYR A 53 13.15 7.25 3.35
CA TYR A 53 13.22 6.83 1.93
C TYR A 53 13.57 7.96 0.97
N THR A 54 13.30 9.22 1.32
CA THR A 54 13.52 10.37 0.44
C THR A 54 14.97 10.48 -0.01
N ALA A 55 15.93 10.33 0.91
CA ALA A 55 17.36 10.41 0.60
C ALA A 55 17.84 9.36 -0.41
N ILE A 56 17.25 8.15 -0.39
CA ILE A 56 17.53 7.12 -1.42
C ILE A 56 17.00 7.54 -2.77
N ILE A 57 15.77 8.04 -2.83
CA ILE A 57 15.15 8.48 -4.08
C ILE A 57 15.91 9.66 -4.68
N GLU A 58 16.29 10.65 -3.87
CA GLU A 58 17.14 11.78 -4.30
C GLU A 58 18.43 11.29 -4.93
N LYS A 59 19.11 10.33 -4.28
CA LYS A 59 20.33 9.75 -4.79
C LYS A 59 20.16 8.97 -6.10
N MET A 60 19.04 8.27 -6.25
CA MET A 60 18.70 7.57 -7.51
C MET A 60 18.37 8.53 -8.66
N LEU A 61 17.93 9.75 -8.34
CA LEU A 61 17.55 10.78 -9.29
C LEU A 61 18.69 11.77 -9.62
N GLU A 62 19.88 11.59 -9.05
CA GLU A 62 21.05 12.42 -9.37
C GLU A 62 21.30 12.47 -10.88
N GLY A 63 21.36 13.67 -11.45
CA GLY A 63 21.55 13.88 -12.89
C GLY A 63 20.31 13.68 -13.76
N ILE A 64 19.15 13.41 -13.15
CA ILE A 64 17.86 13.27 -13.84
C ILE A 64 17.03 14.52 -13.56
N GLU A 65 16.46 15.11 -14.61
CA GLU A 65 15.51 16.22 -14.43
C GLU A 65 14.24 15.73 -13.73
N VAL A 66 13.88 16.35 -12.62
CA VAL A 66 12.69 16.05 -11.84
C VAL A 66 11.79 17.28 -11.79
N ARG A 67 10.53 17.11 -12.12
CA ARG A 67 9.49 18.14 -12.02
C ARG A 67 8.41 17.67 -11.05
N THR A 68 8.42 18.22 -9.84
CA THR A 68 7.37 18.00 -8.84
C THR A 68 6.19 18.93 -9.05
N GLY A 69 5.02 18.58 -8.45
CA GLY A 69 3.80 19.42 -8.59
C GLY A 69 3.29 19.54 -10.02
N THR A 70 3.64 18.57 -10.88
CA THR A 70 3.30 18.60 -12.32
C THR A 70 2.36 17.43 -12.61
N ASP A 71 1.12 17.74 -12.98
CA ASP A 71 0.19 16.73 -13.46
C ASP A 71 0.62 16.21 -14.83
N TYR A 72 0.57 14.88 -15.01
CA TYR A 72 1.00 14.24 -16.26
C TYR A 72 0.14 14.64 -17.45
N PHE A 73 -1.18 14.66 -17.29
CA PHE A 73 -2.10 14.91 -18.40
C PHE A 73 -2.07 16.38 -18.85
N ASP A 74 -1.90 17.29 -17.91
CA ASP A 74 -1.69 18.71 -18.23
C ASP A 74 -0.35 18.91 -18.93
N PHE A 75 0.71 18.30 -18.40
CA PHE A 75 2.04 18.42 -18.96
C PHE A 75 2.12 17.86 -20.39
N ILE A 76 1.59 16.67 -20.67
CA ILE A 76 1.71 16.03 -21.98
C ILE A 76 0.84 16.71 -23.06
N ARG A 77 -0.21 17.42 -22.67
CA ARG A 77 -1.06 18.18 -23.57
C ARG A 77 -0.25 19.23 -24.34
N ASP A 78 0.66 19.90 -23.63
CA ASP A 78 1.46 21.01 -24.16
C ASP A 78 2.85 20.54 -24.65
N ASN A 79 3.28 19.33 -24.26
CA ASN A 79 4.61 18.79 -24.52
C ASN A 79 4.57 17.44 -25.25
N LYS A 80 3.89 17.39 -26.40
CA LYS A 80 3.83 16.18 -27.24
C LYS A 80 5.21 15.78 -27.72
N ASN A 81 5.51 14.48 -27.71
CA ASN A 81 6.78 13.91 -28.19
C ASN A 81 8.03 14.35 -27.42
N ILE A 82 7.89 14.76 -26.16
CA ILE A 82 9.02 15.18 -25.31
C ILE A 82 9.99 14.03 -25.00
N ALA A 83 9.53 12.80 -25.03
CA ALA A 83 10.34 11.62 -24.72
C ALA A 83 10.19 10.52 -25.77
N ARG A 84 11.25 9.73 -25.97
CA ARG A 84 11.23 8.55 -26.83
C ARG A 84 10.32 7.44 -26.30
N LYS A 85 10.24 7.31 -24.97
CA LYS A 85 9.34 6.38 -24.27
C LYS A 85 8.81 7.06 -23.02
N THR A 86 7.55 6.82 -22.72
CA THR A 86 6.90 7.26 -21.49
C THR A 86 6.52 6.06 -20.66
N ILE A 87 6.83 6.08 -19.37
CA ILE A 87 6.38 5.10 -18.39
C ILE A 87 5.43 5.81 -17.44
N PHE A 88 4.15 5.52 -17.57
CA PHE A 88 3.12 6.05 -16.70
C PHE A 88 2.90 5.10 -15.53
N THR A 89 3.06 5.60 -14.31
CA THR A 89 2.92 4.82 -13.06
C THR A 89 1.67 5.17 -12.25
N GLY A 90 0.83 6.08 -12.78
CA GLY A 90 -0.46 6.44 -12.19
C GLY A 90 -1.53 5.38 -12.39
N MET A 91 -2.78 5.76 -12.13
CA MET A 91 -3.93 4.85 -12.29
C MET A 91 -4.16 4.51 -13.77
N ILE A 92 -4.17 3.22 -14.08
CA ILE A 92 -4.31 2.76 -15.48
C ILE A 92 -5.68 3.11 -16.08
N ASP A 93 -6.73 3.14 -15.31
CA ASP A 93 -8.06 3.53 -15.74
C ASP A 93 -8.16 5.05 -16.01
N GLU A 94 -7.47 5.86 -15.24
CA GLU A 94 -7.31 7.29 -15.48
C GLU A 94 -6.54 7.55 -16.78
N TYR A 95 -5.43 6.82 -17.01
CA TYR A 95 -4.66 6.92 -18.26
C TYR A 95 -5.53 6.72 -19.51
N TYR A 96 -6.51 5.82 -19.45
CA TYR A 96 -7.48 5.57 -20.51
C TYR A 96 -8.76 6.44 -20.41
N GLY A 97 -8.75 7.48 -19.59
CA GLY A 97 -9.90 8.39 -19.43
C GLY A 97 -11.16 7.68 -18.96
N TYR A 98 -11.00 6.59 -18.19
CA TYR A 98 -12.11 5.78 -17.66
C TYR A 98 -13.07 5.21 -18.73
N CYS A 99 -12.62 5.07 -20.00
CA CYS A 99 -13.47 4.66 -21.12
C CYS A 99 -14.10 3.25 -20.97
N TYR A 100 -13.52 2.42 -20.09
CA TYR A 100 -14.07 1.10 -19.72
C TYR A 100 -14.62 1.06 -18.28
N GLY A 101 -14.85 2.24 -17.68
CA GLY A 101 -15.22 2.39 -16.29
C GLY A 101 -14.00 2.39 -15.34
N PRO A 102 -14.21 2.83 -14.08
CA PRO A 102 -13.18 2.84 -13.05
C PRO A 102 -12.87 1.42 -12.57
N LEU A 103 -11.62 1.20 -12.17
CA LEU A 103 -11.24 0.00 -11.44
C LEU A 103 -11.66 0.13 -9.96
N GLN A 104 -11.84 -1.00 -9.31
CA GLN A 104 -12.05 -1.03 -7.87
C GLN A 104 -10.69 -0.94 -7.16
N TYR A 105 -10.59 -0.02 -6.21
CA TYR A 105 -9.42 0.16 -5.36
C TYR A 105 -9.77 -0.03 -3.89
N ARG A 106 -8.76 -0.30 -3.08
CA ARG A 106 -8.83 -0.17 -1.62
C ARG A 106 -8.13 1.11 -1.21
N SER A 107 -8.63 1.71 -0.15
CA SER A 107 -8.06 2.89 0.49
C SER A 107 -7.78 2.61 1.96
N VAL A 108 -6.99 3.46 2.58
CA VAL A 108 -6.67 3.41 4.01
C VAL A 108 -6.91 4.77 4.64
N ARG A 109 -7.44 4.77 5.84
CA ARG A 109 -7.61 5.95 6.67
C ARG A 109 -6.81 5.77 7.96
N PHE A 110 -6.16 6.81 8.38
CA PHE A 110 -5.40 6.83 9.62
C PHE A 110 -6.04 7.75 10.65
N GLU A 111 -6.08 7.28 11.90
CA GLU A 111 -6.37 8.09 13.07
C GLU A 111 -5.10 8.17 13.90
N THR A 112 -4.51 9.37 13.93
CA THR A 112 -3.22 9.61 14.59
C THR A 112 -3.44 10.32 15.92
N GLU A 113 -2.74 9.85 16.95
CA GLU A 113 -2.86 10.33 18.32
C GLU A 113 -1.49 10.46 18.97
N VAL A 114 -1.29 11.53 19.72
CA VAL A 114 -0.09 11.73 20.57
C VAL A 114 -0.41 11.26 21.97
N LEU A 115 0.34 10.30 22.49
CA LEU A 115 0.15 9.73 23.82
C LEU A 115 1.24 10.22 24.78
N ASP A 116 0.84 10.50 26.02
CA ASP A 116 1.75 10.90 27.09
C ASP A 116 2.35 9.67 27.81
N CYS A 117 3.00 8.83 27.02
CA CYS A 117 3.76 7.68 27.49
C CYS A 117 4.97 7.44 26.60
N GLU A 118 6.03 6.88 27.17
CA GLU A 118 7.26 6.62 26.43
C GLU A 118 7.13 5.51 25.41
N ASN A 119 6.33 4.49 25.71
CA ASN A 119 6.16 3.29 24.90
C ASN A 119 4.74 2.78 25.03
N TYR A 120 4.04 2.61 23.90
CA TYR A 120 2.67 2.14 23.86
C TYR A 120 2.58 0.62 23.64
N GLN A 121 3.28 0.12 22.61
CA GLN A 121 3.17 -1.28 22.19
C GLN A 121 4.51 -2.03 22.07
N GLY A 122 5.63 -1.33 22.26
CA GLY A 122 6.96 -1.95 22.24
C GLY A 122 7.48 -2.37 20.85
N ASN A 123 6.74 -2.05 19.78
CA ASN A 123 7.10 -2.40 18.42
C ASN A 123 6.55 -1.35 17.44
N ALA A 124 7.21 -1.22 16.29
CA ALA A 124 6.80 -0.26 15.26
C ALA A 124 5.40 -0.56 14.70
N VAL A 125 5.05 -1.83 14.49
CA VAL A 125 3.76 -2.23 13.92
C VAL A 125 3.22 -3.46 14.62
N VAL A 126 1.97 -3.38 15.08
CA VAL A 126 1.20 -4.52 15.60
C VAL A 126 -0.07 -4.69 14.76
N ASN A 127 -0.26 -5.86 14.17
CA ASN A 127 -1.48 -6.21 13.43
C ASN A 127 -2.54 -6.77 14.37
N TYR A 128 -3.76 -6.32 14.21
CA TYR A 128 -4.93 -6.78 14.96
C TYR A 128 -5.74 -7.74 14.10
N THR A 129 -5.71 -9.01 14.45
CA THR A 129 -6.32 -10.08 13.65
C THR A 129 -7.78 -10.33 13.98
N ASP A 130 -8.25 -9.93 15.17
CA ASP A 130 -9.62 -10.10 15.58
C ASP A 130 -10.57 -9.24 14.76
N ARG A 131 -11.71 -9.82 14.37
CA ARG A 131 -12.71 -9.16 13.53
C ARG A 131 -13.42 -8.02 14.23
N GLU A 132 -13.59 -8.12 15.54
CA GLU A 132 -14.25 -7.13 16.37
C GLU A 132 -13.44 -5.84 16.52
N VAL A 133 -12.13 -5.90 16.34
CA VAL A 133 -11.26 -4.72 16.32
C VAL A 133 -11.38 -4.02 14.97
N PRO A 134 -11.84 -2.77 14.89
CA PRO A 134 -12.21 -2.15 13.61
C PRO A 134 -11.00 -1.72 12.75
N TYR A 135 -9.82 -1.56 13.34
CA TYR A 135 -8.59 -1.23 12.61
C TYR A 135 -7.76 -2.48 12.30
N THR A 136 -6.95 -2.39 11.27
CA THR A 136 -6.08 -3.50 10.82
C THR A 136 -4.78 -3.54 11.58
N ARG A 137 -4.25 -2.39 11.98
CA ARG A 137 -2.99 -2.28 12.72
C ARG A 137 -2.89 -0.98 13.52
N ILE A 138 -1.96 -0.99 14.47
CA ILE A 138 -1.44 0.22 15.09
C ILE A 138 0.03 0.36 14.70
N ILE A 139 0.39 1.56 14.29
CA ILE A 139 1.76 1.97 13.99
C ILE A 139 2.22 2.89 15.13
N GLU A 140 3.31 2.54 15.82
CA GLU A 140 3.99 3.40 16.78
C GLU A 140 5.27 3.94 16.12
N HIS A 141 5.23 5.18 15.66
CA HIS A 141 6.18 5.73 14.71
C HIS A 141 7.62 5.80 15.22
N LYS A 142 7.83 6.10 16.51
CA LYS A 142 9.17 6.24 17.06
C LYS A 142 10.07 5.00 16.92
N HIS A 143 9.47 3.81 16.88
CA HIS A 143 10.24 2.56 16.82
C HIS A 143 10.91 2.33 15.46
N PHE A 144 10.49 3.00 14.39
CA PHE A 144 11.18 2.93 13.10
C PHE A 144 12.59 3.53 13.13
N GLU A 145 12.81 4.51 14.03
CA GLU A 145 14.08 5.22 14.17
C GLU A 145 14.69 5.06 15.57
N PHE A 146 14.20 4.09 16.38
CA PHE A 146 14.64 3.84 17.75
C PHE A 146 14.56 5.08 18.66
N GLY A 147 13.55 5.91 18.44
CA GLY A 147 13.32 7.15 19.17
C GLY A 147 13.08 6.91 20.67
N LYS A 148 13.62 7.81 21.49
CA LYS A 148 13.56 7.76 22.97
C LYS A 148 12.79 8.95 23.58
N GLN A 149 11.90 9.57 22.82
CA GLN A 149 11.10 10.70 23.27
C GLN A 149 10.18 10.24 24.42
N PRO A 150 9.88 11.13 25.40
CA PRO A 150 8.99 10.80 26.54
C PRO A 150 7.53 10.57 26.12
N LYS A 151 7.12 11.12 24.97
CA LYS A 151 5.81 10.90 24.35
C LYS A 151 5.92 10.06 23.11
N THR A 152 4.83 9.39 22.74
CA THR A 152 4.79 8.59 21.51
C THR A 152 3.63 9.00 20.62
N VAL A 153 3.77 8.75 19.33
CA VAL A 153 2.72 8.95 18.33
C VAL A 153 2.30 7.60 17.79
N ILE A 154 1.02 7.32 17.85
CA ILE A 154 0.44 6.12 17.24
C ILE A 154 -0.52 6.50 16.12
N SER A 155 -0.62 5.63 15.11
CA SER A 155 -1.64 5.72 14.07
C SER A 155 -2.40 4.40 13.96
N ARG A 156 -3.73 4.47 14.11
CA ARG A 156 -4.63 3.34 13.83
C ARG A 156 -5.00 3.35 12.37
N GLU A 157 -4.75 2.25 11.68
CA GLU A 157 -5.04 2.09 10.25
C GLU A 157 -6.38 1.40 10.04
N TYR A 158 -7.26 2.04 9.28
CA TYR A 158 -8.56 1.49 8.89
C TYR A 158 -8.59 1.28 7.38
N SER A 159 -8.84 0.06 6.96
CA SER A 159 -9.06 -0.25 5.55
C SER A 159 -10.48 0.12 5.13
N SER A 160 -10.63 0.70 3.96
CA SER A 160 -11.92 1.10 3.40
C SER A 160 -11.98 0.89 1.89
N GLU A 161 -13.18 0.90 1.35
CA GLU A 161 -13.35 1.00 -0.09
C GLU A 161 -12.95 2.39 -0.58
N TRP A 162 -12.28 2.42 -1.71
CA TRP A 162 -11.91 3.66 -2.36
C TRP A 162 -13.15 4.35 -2.95
N LYS A 163 -13.18 5.65 -2.84
CA LYS A 163 -14.14 6.53 -3.53
C LYS A 163 -13.36 7.63 -4.22
N GLN A 164 -13.92 8.20 -5.26
CA GLN A 164 -13.32 9.33 -5.97
C GLN A 164 -12.95 10.47 -4.99
N GLY A 165 -11.73 10.96 -5.10
CA GLY A 165 -11.16 11.94 -4.18
C GLY A 165 -10.39 11.36 -2.99
N MET A 166 -10.41 10.04 -2.80
CA MET A 166 -9.56 9.35 -1.83
C MET A 166 -8.28 8.85 -2.50
N GLU A 167 -7.23 8.63 -1.71
CA GLU A 167 -6.00 8.01 -2.19
C GLU A 167 -6.24 6.53 -2.53
N PRO A 168 -5.95 6.08 -3.77
CA PRO A 168 -6.04 4.68 -4.17
C PRO A 168 -4.77 3.92 -3.80
N TYR A 169 -4.78 3.18 -2.70
CA TYR A 169 -3.58 2.47 -2.23
C TYR A 169 -3.24 1.24 -3.07
N TYR A 170 -4.24 0.45 -3.46
CA TYR A 170 -4.02 -0.72 -4.32
C TYR A 170 -5.31 -1.17 -5.02
N PRO A 171 -5.18 -1.64 -6.28
CA PRO A 171 -6.33 -2.16 -7.02
C PRO A 171 -6.77 -3.51 -6.47
N VAL A 172 -8.06 -3.75 -6.46
CA VAL A 172 -8.63 -5.04 -6.11
C VAL A 172 -8.35 -6.04 -7.25
N ASN A 173 -7.72 -7.17 -6.93
CA ASN A 173 -7.40 -8.22 -7.89
C ASN A 173 -8.55 -9.24 -7.97
N ASN A 174 -9.68 -8.84 -8.55
CA ASN A 174 -10.80 -9.71 -8.86
C ASN A 174 -10.95 -9.94 -10.38
N GLU A 175 -11.86 -10.81 -10.77
CA GLU A 175 -12.09 -11.15 -12.19
C GLU A 175 -12.55 -9.95 -13.00
N GLU A 176 -13.42 -9.12 -12.43
CA GLU A 176 -13.95 -7.91 -13.07
C GLU A 176 -12.83 -6.90 -13.39
N ASN A 177 -12.02 -6.52 -12.40
CA ASN A 177 -10.87 -5.64 -12.61
C ASN A 177 -9.85 -6.24 -13.58
N ASN A 178 -9.63 -7.56 -13.54
CA ASN A 178 -8.71 -8.23 -14.44
C ASN A 178 -9.23 -8.25 -15.88
N ALA A 179 -10.54 -8.39 -16.09
CA ALA A 179 -11.16 -8.26 -17.40
C ALA A 179 -11.00 -6.84 -17.96
N LEU A 180 -11.28 -5.82 -17.16
CA LEU A 180 -11.09 -4.41 -17.53
C LEU A 180 -9.63 -4.08 -17.88
N LYS A 181 -8.67 -4.57 -17.10
CA LYS A 181 -7.23 -4.40 -17.39
C LYS A 181 -6.85 -5.02 -18.73
N LYS A 182 -7.35 -6.22 -19.05
CA LYS A 182 -7.07 -6.89 -20.35
C LYS A 182 -7.65 -6.12 -21.54
N LEU A 183 -8.85 -5.56 -21.42
CA LEU A 183 -9.45 -4.73 -22.46
C LEU A 183 -8.60 -3.48 -22.74
N LYS A 184 -8.10 -2.81 -21.71
CA LYS A 184 -7.23 -1.64 -21.82
C LYS A 184 -5.93 -1.97 -22.53
N ILE A 185 -5.24 -3.04 -22.16
CA ILE A 185 -3.99 -3.47 -22.78
C ILE A 185 -4.18 -3.89 -24.25
N SER A 186 -5.33 -4.47 -24.59
CA SER A 186 -5.60 -4.90 -25.99
C SER A 186 -5.93 -3.75 -26.93
N SER A 187 -6.37 -2.60 -26.43
CA SER A 187 -6.64 -1.40 -27.24
C SER A 187 -5.38 -0.69 -27.75
N GLU A 188 -4.22 -0.88 -27.11
CA GLU A 188 -2.94 -0.32 -27.54
C GLU A 188 -2.29 -1.08 -28.72
N LYS A 189 -2.79 -2.27 -29.04
CA LYS A 189 -2.21 -3.10 -30.13
C LYS A 189 -2.88 -2.89 -31.49
N LYS A 190 -3.76 -1.93 -31.58
CA LYS A 190 -4.41 -1.49 -32.83
C LYS A 190 -3.95 -0.11 -33.23
#